data_ae0d9b5a8159d1cccc9995f9be5fdb03
#
_entry.id   ae0d9b5a8159d1cccc9995f9be5fdb03
#
_cell.length_a   1.000
_cell.length_b   1.000
_cell.length_c   1.000
_cell.angle_alpha   90.00
_cell.angle_beta   90.00
_cell.angle_gamma   90.00
#
_symmetry.space_group_name_H-M   'P 1'
#
loop_
_entity.id
_entity.type
_entity.pdbx_description
1 polymer ?
#
loop_
_entity_poly.entity_id
_entity_poly.type
_entity_poly.pdbx_seq_one_letter_code
_entity_poly.pdbx_strand_id
1 'polypeptide(L)'
;MHPLLILVLVFDLLIAVSSVLNLVNMMRVNLMVEERRAEALTVQRVRVQKAAAGKGGILASWYGVYACPAKDGTGEFTSSNPYGSEAAVPKATTVVPMKASGVLEHCDIGAHLGRRLVPLWLTAGGFSLLLAAFIRL
;
A
#
# COMPACT_ATOMS: atom_id res chain seq x y z
N MET A 1 -1.23 32.44 16.43
CA MET A 1 -1.89 31.20 15.93
C MET A 1 -2.20 30.30 17.11
N HIS A 2 -3.38 29.69 17.10
CA HIS A 2 -3.78 28.80 18.18
C HIS A 2 -2.86 27.55 18.22
N PRO A 3 -2.40 27.14 19.44
CA PRO A 3 -1.45 26.01 19.56
C PRO A 3 -1.98 24.69 18.94
N LEU A 4 -3.29 24.42 19.06
CA LEU A 4 -3.89 23.23 18.47
C LEU A 4 -3.81 23.23 16.95
N LEU A 5 -3.96 24.41 16.33
CA LEU A 5 -3.86 24.56 14.89
C LEU A 5 -2.43 24.27 14.40
N ILE A 6 -1.43 24.74 15.13
CA ILE A 6 -0.02 24.46 14.82
C ILE A 6 0.22 22.94 14.89
N LEU A 7 -0.27 22.28 15.94
CA LEU A 7 -0.12 20.86 16.13
C LEU A 7 -0.75 20.06 14.97
N VAL A 8 -1.95 20.46 14.54
CA VAL A 8 -2.65 19.81 13.42
C VAL A 8 -1.89 20.04 12.11
N LEU A 9 -1.36 21.22 11.86
CA LEU A 9 -0.57 21.50 10.66
C LEU A 9 0.71 20.67 10.62
N VAL A 10 1.39 20.51 11.76
CA VAL A 10 2.57 19.64 11.88
C VAL A 10 2.20 18.20 11.59
N PHE A 11 1.09 17.72 12.15
CA PHE A 11 0.60 16.36 11.93
C PHE A 11 0.27 16.12 10.45
N ASP A 12 -0.44 17.06 9.81
CA ASP A 12 -0.77 16.97 8.39
C ASP A 12 0.49 16.96 7.52
N LEU A 13 1.49 17.76 7.87
CA LEU A 13 2.76 17.78 7.17
C LEU A 13 3.49 16.44 7.29
N LEU A 14 3.48 15.83 8.48
CA LEU A 14 4.08 14.50 8.68
C LEU A 14 3.37 13.44 7.83
N ILE A 15 2.04 13.48 7.77
CA ILE A 15 1.27 12.56 6.92
C ILE A 15 1.65 12.76 5.44
N ALA A 16 1.72 14.01 4.99
CA ALA A 16 2.06 14.33 3.60
C ALA A 16 3.47 13.84 3.24
N VAL A 17 4.46 14.12 4.08
CA VAL A 17 5.85 13.69 3.87
C VAL A 17 5.94 12.16 3.86
N SER A 18 5.31 11.50 4.83
CA SER A 18 5.30 10.04 4.92
C SER A 18 4.65 9.41 3.68
N SER A 19 3.55 9.98 3.20
CA SER A 19 2.85 9.50 2.00
C SER A 19 3.71 9.66 0.74
N VAL A 20 4.39 10.80 0.59
CA VAL A 20 5.30 11.03 -0.54
C VAL A 20 6.46 10.05 -0.52
N LEU A 21 7.06 9.82 0.66
CA LEU A 21 8.15 8.84 0.81
C LEU A 21 7.68 7.43 0.47
N ASN A 22 6.48 7.05 0.89
CA ASN A 22 5.88 5.76 0.53
C ASN A 22 5.68 5.63 -0.97
N LEU A 23 5.15 6.67 -1.61
CA LEU A 23 4.92 6.69 -3.05
C LEU A 23 6.24 6.58 -3.81
N VAL A 24 7.25 7.34 -3.42
CA VAL A 24 8.59 7.29 -4.02
C VAL A 24 9.19 5.89 -3.86
N ASN A 25 9.03 5.28 -2.69
CA ASN A 25 9.51 3.92 -2.44
C ASN A 25 8.82 2.90 -3.35
N MET A 26 7.50 2.99 -3.52
CA MET A 26 6.77 2.12 -4.44
C MET A 26 7.23 2.27 -5.88
N MET A 27 7.45 3.51 -6.34
CA MET A 27 7.99 3.77 -7.67
C MET A 27 9.38 3.18 -7.84
N ARG A 28 10.23 3.32 -6.82
CA ARG A 28 11.58 2.76 -6.79
C ARG A 28 11.55 1.23 -6.88
N VAL A 29 10.66 0.59 -6.14
CA VAL A 29 10.47 -0.88 -6.20
C VAL A 29 10.04 -1.29 -7.62
N ASN A 30 9.11 -0.57 -8.21
CA ASN A 30 8.65 -0.85 -9.57
C ASN A 30 9.77 -0.70 -10.60
N LEU A 31 10.65 0.30 -10.45
CA LEU A 31 11.83 0.44 -11.29
C LEU A 31 12.79 -0.73 -11.13
N MET A 32 12.98 -1.20 -9.91
CA MET A 32 13.83 -2.38 -9.65
C MET A 32 13.26 -3.64 -10.32
N VAL A 33 11.94 -3.82 -10.28
CA VAL A 33 11.29 -4.94 -10.98
C VAL A 33 11.49 -4.82 -12.48
N GLU A 34 11.36 -3.62 -13.03
CA GLU A 34 11.54 -3.38 -14.47
C GLU A 34 12.99 -3.62 -14.90
N GLU A 35 13.97 -3.19 -14.11
CA GLU A 35 15.39 -3.44 -14.38
C GLU A 35 15.73 -4.94 -14.39
N ARG A 36 15.02 -5.73 -13.60
CA ARG A 36 15.20 -7.18 -13.49
C ARG A 36 14.13 -7.96 -14.25
N ARG A 37 13.56 -7.38 -15.27
CA ARG A 37 12.48 -7.97 -16.06
C ARG A 37 12.81 -9.34 -16.63
N ALA A 38 14.07 -9.56 -17.01
CA ALA A 38 14.52 -10.84 -17.52
C ALA A 38 14.42 -11.98 -16.49
N GLU A 39 14.45 -11.65 -15.20
CA GLU A 39 14.31 -12.59 -14.09
C GLU A 39 12.88 -12.66 -13.55
N ALA A 40 11.98 -11.82 -14.05
CA ALA A 40 10.61 -11.74 -13.55
C ALA A 40 9.81 -12.99 -13.91
N LEU A 41 9.00 -13.43 -12.95
CA LEU A 41 8.12 -14.59 -13.10
C LEU A 41 6.68 -14.15 -12.86
N THR A 42 5.77 -14.77 -13.60
CA THR A 42 4.34 -14.61 -13.36
C THR A 42 3.87 -15.74 -12.45
N VAL A 43 3.34 -15.36 -11.28
CA VAL A 43 2.85 -16.34 -10.30
C VAL A 43 1.34 -16.27 -10.19
N GLN A 44 0.72 -17.40 -9.93
CA GLN A 44 -0.74 -17.52 -9.87
C GLN A 44 -1.25 -17.33 -8.45
N ARG A 45 -2.43 -16.73 -8.35
CA ARG A 45 -3.12 -16.56 -7.08
C ARG A 45 -3.60 -17.93 -6.56
N VAL A 46 -3.25 -18.20 -5.30
CA VAL A 46 -3.70 -19.42 -4.60
C VAL A 46 -5.02 -19.15 -3.89
N ARG A 47 -5.15 -18.01 -3.22
CA ARG A 47 -6.35 -17.60 -2.50
C ARG A 47 -6.37 -16.09 -2.29
N VAL A 48 -7.46 -15.59 -1.73
CA VAL A 48 -7.62 -14.18 -1.37
C VAL A 48 -7.81 -14.08 0.14
N GLN A 49 -7.16 -13.11 0.75
CA GLN A 49 -7.22 -12.87 2.19
C GLN A 49 -7.74 -11.46 2.46
N LYS A 50 -8.70 -11.35 3.36
CA LYS A 50 -9.23 -10.05 3.78
C LYS A 50 -8.54 -9.59 5.05
N ALA A 51 -8.06 -8.35 5.05
CA ALA A 51 -7.53 -7.69 6.24
C ALA A 51 -8.56 -6.68 6.75
N ALA A 52 -8.80 -6.68 8.05
CA ALA A 52 -9.70 -5.75 8.70
C ALA A 52 -9.18 -4.31 8.59
N ALA A 53 -10.10 -3.34 8.66
CA ALA A 53 -9.74 -1.93 8.73
C ALA A 53 -8.80 -1.68 9.91
N GLY A 54 -7.80 -0.83 9.72
CA GLY A 54 -6.77 -0.54 10.71
C GLY A 54 -5.46 -1.31 10.55
N LYS A 55 -5.46 -2.44 9.84
CA LYS A 55 -4.22 -3.16 9.51
C LYS A 55 -3.62 -2.61 8.22
N GLY A 56 -2.74 -1.64 8.36
CA GLY A 56 -2.06 -1.03 7.22
C GLY A 56 -2.91 -0.10 6.38
N GLY A 57 -4.10 0.28 6.85
CA GLY A 57 -4.98 1.20 6.15
C GLY A 57 -6.25 1.50 6.91
N ILE A 58 -6.96 2.55 6.51
CA ILE A 58 -8.22 2.98 7.12
C ILE A 58 -9.38 2.08 6.70
N LEU A 59 -9.35 1.60 5.45
CA LEU A 59 -10.39 0.76 4.88
C LEU A 59 -9.99 -0.70 4.93
N ALA A 60 -10.95 -1.59 5.14
CA ALA A 60 -10.74 -3.02 4.96
C ALA A 60 -10.35 -3.31 3.51
N SER A 61 -9.38 -4.20 3.32
CA SER A 61 -8.83 -4.48 1.99
C SER A 61 -8.64 -5.97 1.77
N TRP A 62 -8.67 -6.35 0.50
CA TRP A 62 -8.44 -7.72 0.06
C TRP A 62 -7.04 -7.83 -0.53
N TYR A 63 -6.34 -8.88 -0.16
CA TYR A 63 -4.97 -9.15 -0.61
C TYR A 63 -4.90 -10.53 -1.26
N GLY A 64 -4.14 -10.62 -2.34
CA GLY A 64 -3.88 -11.90 -2.99
C GLY A 64 -2.79 -12.68 -2.26
N VAL A 65 -2.95 -13.99 -2.18
CA VAL A 65 -1.89 -14.91 -1.75
C VAL A 65 -1.47 -15.69 -2.99
N TYR A 66 -0.19 -15.61 -3.35
CA TYR A 66 0.36 -16.16 -4.58
C TYR A 66 1.38 -17.22 -4.28
N ALA A 67 1.55 -18.15 -5.23
CA ALA A 67 2.59 -19.17 -5.14
C ALA A 67 3.96 -18.48 -5.08
N CYS A 68 4.75 -18.79 -4.06
CA CYS A 68 6.09 -18.24 -3.93
C CYS A 68 7.06 -19.01 -4.84
N PRO A 69 7.83 -18.33 -5.71
CA PRO A 69 8.83 -18.99 -6.54
C PRO A 69 10.12 -19.33 -5.76
N ALA A 70 9.98 -19.63 -4.47
CA ALA A 70 11.09 -20.04 -3.63
C ALA A 70 11.68 -21.36 -4.10
N LYS A 71 12.88 -21.68 -3.62
CA LYS A 71 13.69 -22.81 -4.08
C LYS A 71 12.98 -24.17 -4.07
N ASP A 72 12.04 -24.37 -3.14
CA ASP A 72 11.28 -25.61 -3.04
C ASP A 72 9.95 -25.59 -3.80
N GLY A 73 9.52 -24.46 -4.31
CA GLY A 73 8.30 -24.29 -5.08
C GLY A 73 6.99 -24.51 -4.33
N THR A 74 7.04 -24.70 -3.01
CA THR A 74 5.86 -25.02 -2.19
C THR A 74 5.38 -23.87 -1.32
N GLY A 75 6.15 -22.77 -1.26
CA GLY A 75 5.81 -21.61 -0.45
C GLY A 75 4.73 -20.72 -1.06
N GLU A 76 4.22 -19.86 -0.24
CA GLU A 76 3.26 -18.82 -0.62
C GLU A 76 3.73 -17.48 -0.07
N PHE A 77 3.32 -16.39 -0.71
CA PHE A 77 3.49 -15.06 -0.14
C PHE A 77 2.19 -14.26 -0.26
N THR A 78 1.96 -13.37 0.70
CA THR A 78 0.83 -12.47 0.67
C THR A 78 1.24 -11.16 0.01
N SER A 79 0.53 -10.77 -1.05
CA SER A 79 0.75 -9.49 -1.72
C SER A 79 0.53 -8.33 -0.76
N SER A 80 1.29 -7.26 -0.93
CA SER A 80 1.10 -6.01 -0.21
C SER A 80 0.11 -5.06 -0.90
N ASN A 81 -0.35 -5.40 -2.10
CA ASN A 81 -1.27 -4.57 -2.87
C ASN A 81 -2.72 -4.73 -2.36
N PRO A 82 -3.34 -3.64 -1.85
CA PRO A 82 -4.69 -3.70 -1.31
C PRO A 82 -5.75 -3.49 -2.40
N TYR A 83 -6.82 -4.26 -2.33
CA TYR A 83 -7.94 -4.12 -3.26
C TYR A 83 -9.27 -3.98 -2.51
N GLY A 84 -10.24 -3.35 -3.14
CA GLY A 84 -11.54 -3.06 -2.54
C GLY A 84 -12.52 -4.22 -2.48
N SER A 85 -12.26 -5.27 -3.26
CA SER A 85 -13.12 -6.46 -3.31
C SER A 85 -12.31 -7.69 -3.69
N GLU A 86 -12.84 -8.86 -3.39
CA GLU A 86 -12.22 -10.12 -3.79
C GLU A 86 -12.07 -10.23 -5.30
N ALA A 87 -13.08 -9.79 -6.05
CA ALA A 87 -13.07 -9.84 -7.51
C ALA A 87 -12.03 -8.93 -8.14
N ALA A 88 -11.62 -7.86 -7.44
CA ALA A 88 -10.61 -6.92 -7.94
C ALA A 88 -9.19 -7.45 -7.80
N VAL A 89 -8.96 -8.47 -6.96
CA VAL A 89 -7.62 -9.03 -6.75
C VAL A 89 -7.16 -9.77 -8.02
N PRO A 90 -6.00 -9.40 -8.60
CA PRO A 90 -5.52 -10.06 -9.81
C PRO A 90 -5.29 -11.57 -9.62
N LYS A 91 -5.60 -12.35 -10.63
CA LYS A 91 -5.39 -13.80 -10.61
C LYS A 91 -3.92 -14.19 -10.77
N ALA A 92 -3.10 -13.27 -11.28
CA ALA A 92 -1.67 -13.46 -11.45
C ALA A 92 -0.94 -12.15 -11.19
N THR A 93 0.30 -12.24 -10.76
CA THR A 93 1.16 -11.07 -10.54
C THR A 93 2.57 -11.37 -10.98
N THR A 94 3.36 -10.32 -11.22
CA THR A 94 4.75 -10.42 -11.63
C THR A 94 5.65 -10.18 -10.43
N VAL A 95 6.58 -11.09 -10.19
CA VAL A 95 7.54 -11.00 -9.09
C VAL A 95 8.94 -11.33 -9.57
N VAL A 96 9.95 -10.81 -8.87
CA VAL A 96 11.36 -11.14 -9.08
C VAL A 96 11.84 -11.90 -7.85
N PRO A 97 12.29 -13.15 -7.99
CA PRO A 97 12.84 -13.91 -6.85
C PRO A 97 14.10 -13.24 -6.32
N MET A 98 14.22 -13.16 -5.01
CA MET A 98 15.40 -12.63 -4.34
C MET A 98 16.27 -13.76 -3.77
N LYS A 99 17.58 -13.53 -3.70
CA LYS A 99 18.52 -14.54 -3.20
C LYS A 99 18.29 -14.90 -1.72
N ALA A 100 17.91 -13.93 -0.93
CA ALA A 100 17.47 -14.17 0.46
C ALA A 100 15.96 -14.38 0.41
N SER A 101 15.45 -15.40 1.08
CA SER A 101 14.02 -15.75 1.13
C SER A 101 13.07 -14.58 0.92
N GLY A 102 12.37 -14.53 -0.19
CA GLY A 102 11.40 -13.49 -0.48
C GLY A 102 11.33 -13.18 -1.97
N VAL A 103 10.42 -12.30 -2.29
CA VAL A 103 10.18 -11.85 -3.65
C VAL A 103 10.07 -10.33 -3.70
N LEU A 104 10.50 -9.76 -4.82
CA LEU A 104 10.29 -8.36 -5.13
C LEU A 104 9.04 -8.27 -5.98
N GLU A 105 7.97 -7.72 -5.42
CA GLU A 105 6.66 -7.64 -6.06
C GLU A 105 6.46 -6.27 -6.69
N HIS A 106 5.85 -6.25 -7.88
CA HIS A 106 5.41 -5.01 -8.51
C HIS A 106 4.31 -4.37 -7.66
N CYS A 107 4.47 -3.10 -7.29
CA CYS A 107 3.49 -2.36 -6.52
C CYS A 107 2.41 -1.78 -7.42
N ASP A 108 1.15 -2.06 -7.11
CA ASP A 108 0.00 -1.43 -7.76
C ASP A 108 -0.25 -0.08 -7.08
N ILE A 109 0.36 0.97 -7.63
CA ILE A 109 0.29 2.32 -7.08
C ILE A 109 -1.16 2.81 -7.01
N GLY A 110 -1.96 2.53 -8.05
CA GLY A 110 -3.37 2.92 -8.08
C GLY A 110 -4.17 2.30 -6.94
N ALA A 111 -3.95 1.02 -6.65
CA ALA A 111 -4.60 0.34 -5.52
C ALA A 111 -4.18 0.94 -4.18
N HIS A 112 -2.90 1.22 -3.99
CA HIS A 112 -2.40 1.87 -2.77
C HIS A 112 -2.96 3.29 -2.61
N LEU A 113 -3.01 4.07 -3.67
CA LEU A 113 -3.61 5.41 -3.63
C LEU A 113 -5.07 5.34 -3.21
N GLY A 114 -5.85 4.49 -3.87
CA GLY A 114 -7.28 4.39 -3.62
C GLY A 114 -7.65 3.82 -2.25
N ARG A 115 -6.86 2.88 -1.72
CA ARG A 115 -7.20 2.18 -0.48
C ARG A 115 -6.48 2.70 0.75
N ARG A 116 -5.31 3.31 0.60
CA ARG A 116 -4.49 3.75 1.74
C ARG A 116 -4.24 5.25 1.78
N LEU A 117 -3.73 5.81 0.70
CA LEU A 117 -3.26 7.20 0.72
C LEU A 117 -4.39 8.21 0.62
N VAL A 118 -5.28 8.06 -0.36
CA VAL A 118 -6.39 8.99 -0.55
C VAL A 118 -7.36 8.98 0.64
N PRO A 119 -7.79 7.82 1.17
CA PRO A 119 -8.62 7.80 2.39
C PRO A 119 -7.95 8.44 3.58
N LEU A 120 -6.63 8.23 3.76
CA LEU A 120 -5.87 8.85 4.85
C LEU A 120 -5.85 10.38 4.70
N TRP A 121 -5.58 10.89 3.50
CA TRP A 121 -5.55 12.32 3.23
C TRP A 121 -6.93 12.96 3.42
N LEU A 122 -7.99 12.31 2.96
CA LEU A 122 -9.36 12.82 3.13
C LEU A 122 -9.76 12.85 4.61
N THR A 123 -9.39 11.84 5.37
CA THR A 123 -9.67 11.78 6.82
C THR A 123 -8.90 12.87 7.56
N ALA A 124 -7.61 13.01 7.28
CA ALA A 124 -6.77 14.02 7.92
C ALA A 124 -7.24 15.43 7.54
N GLY A 125 -7.51 15.70 6.27
CA GLY A 125 -8.00 16.99 5.79
C GLY A 125 -9.36 17.35 6.37
N GLY A 126 -10.28 16.40 6.41
CA GLY A 126 -11.60 16.60 7.03
C GLY A 126 -11.53 16.93 8.51
N PHE A 127 -10.70 16.18 9.24
CA PHE A 127 -10.47 16.44 10.66
C PHE A 127 -9.86 17.84 10.89
N SER A 128 -8.89 18.21 10.07
CA SER A 128 -8.23 19.53 10.15
C SER A 128 -9.23 20.66 9.89
N LEU A 129 -10.10 20.51 8.90
CA LEU A 129 -11.14 21.50 8.60
C LEU A 129 -12.14 21.65 9.74
N LEU A 130 -12.59 20.53 10.32
CA LEU A 130 -13.50 20.54 11.46
C LEU A 130 -12.88 21.23 12.67
N LEU A 131 -11.62 20.94 12.96
CA LEU A 131 -10.91 21.53 14.07
C LEU A 131 -10.70 23.05 13.85
N ALA A 132 -10.36 23.47 12.64
CA ALA A 132 -10.22 24.86 12.28
C ALA A 132 -11.55 25.61 12.45
N ALA A 133 -12.65 25.04 12.02
CA ALA A 133 -13.99 25.59 12.20
C ALA A 133 -14.36 25.71 13.69
N PHE A 134 -14.06 24.67 14.46
CA PHE A 134 -14.32 24.65 15.91
C PHE A 134 -13.53 25.75 16.66
N ILE A 135 -12.27 25.93 16.30
CA ILE A 135 -11.42 26.94 16.92
C ILE A 135 -11.90 28.39 16.59
N ARG A 136 -12.45 28.59 15.40
CA ARG A 136 -12.99 29.89 14.97
C ARG A 136 -14.31 30.23 15.61
N LEU A 137 -15.08 29.25 16.03
CA LEU A 137 -16.33 29.49 16.73
C LEU A 137 -16.08 29.79 18.20
#